data_7c54611e43ebb35f62783e8308ce6fc6
#
_entry.id   7c54611e43ebb35f62783e8308ce6fc6
#
_cell.length_a   1.000
_cell.length_b   1.000
_cell.length_c   1.000
_cell.angle_alpha   90.00
_cell.angle_beta   90.00
_cell.angle_gamma   90.00
#
_symmetry.space_group_name_H-M   'P 1'
#
loop_
_entity.id
_entity.type
_entity.pdbx_description
1 polymer ?
#
loop_
_entity_poly.entity_id
_entity_poly.type
_entity_poly.pdbx_seq_one_letter_code
_entity_poly.pdbx_strand_id
1 'polypeptide(L)'
;MTQPSFQDHYPDIFAHCYGCGKLNEHGHQIKSYWDGEESVCHFMPKPYHIAIPGYVYGGLLASLIDCHGTGTAAAAMYRSLKEQDPNTQPNTRFLTASLHVDYLKPTPLGVDLEIRGKVKELKGRKVVIEEWILANGIITVRGEVIAVQVPESMVEELVKGKQ
;
A
#
# COMPACT_ATOMS: atom_id res chain seq x y z
N MET A 1 -14.12 8.49 16.82
CA MET A 1 -14.23 8.37 15.35
C MET A 1 -12.97 7.71 14.81
N THR A 2 -13.12 6.69 14.01
CA THR A 2 -11.98 6.03 13.36
C THR A 2 -11.45 6.92 12.23
N GLN A 3 -10.13 7.10 12.19
CA GLN A 3 -9.46 7.81 11.10
C GLN A 3 -9.71 7.04 9.80
N PRO A 4 -10.10 7.71 8.68
CA PRO A 4 -10.22 7.02 7.39
C PRO A 4 -8.85 6.51 6.92
N SER A 5 -8.84 5.35 6.27
CA SER A 5 -7.64 4.79 5.67
C SER A 5 -7.22 5.57 4.43
N PHE A 6 -5.98 5.40 3.99
CA PHE A 6 -5.51 5.98 2.72
C PHE A 6 -6.41 5.55 1.55
N GLN A 7 -6.81 4.28 1.54
CA GLN A 7 -7.64 3.68 0.49
C GLN A 7 -9.08 4.19 0.48
N ASP A 8 -9.59 4.69 1.59
CA ASP A 8 -10.93 5.28 1.65
C ASP A 8 -11.04 6.58 0.84
N HIS A 9 -9.90 7.25 0.59
CA HIS A 9 -9.82 8.45 -0.23
C HIS A 9 -9.72 8.18 -1.74
N TYR A 10 -9.56 6.92 -2.17
CA TYR A 10 -9.45 6.63 -3.59
C TYR A 10 -10.79 6.82 -4.29
N PRO A 11 -10.83 7.56 -5.42
CA PRO A 11 -12.01 7.60 -6.26
C PRO A 11 -12.32 6.20 -6.81
N ASP A 12 -13.58 5.93 -7.10
CA ASP A 12 -14.05 4.59 -7.47
C ASP A 12 -13.27 3.96 -8.62
N ILE A 13 -12.85 4.79 -9.59
CA ILE A 13 -12.04 4.33 -10.72
C ILE A 13 -10.72 3.66 -10.30
N PHE A 14 -10.18 4.02 -9.15
CA PHE A 14 -8.92 3.48 -8.59
C PHE A 14 -9.14 2.51 -7.42
N ALA A 15 -10.38 2.14 -7.14
CA ALA A 15 -10.74 1.36 -5.96
C ALA A 15 -10.95 -0.14 -6.25
N HIS A 16 -10.44 -0.66 -7.38
CA HIS A 16 -10.60 -2.06 -7.79
C HIS A 16 -9.34 -2.91 -7.72
N CYS A 17 -8.24 -2.38 -7.20
CA CYS A 17 -7.00 -3.12 -7.05
C CYS A 17 -7.22 -4.39 -6.22
N TYR A 18 -6.65 -5.51 -6.65
CA TYR A 18 -6.76 -6.78 -5.92
C TYR A 18 -6.14 -6.71 -4.51
N GLY A 19 -5.09 -5.95 -4.31
CA GLY A 19 -4.44 -5.81 -2.99
C GLY A 19 -5.15 -4.82 -2.06
N CYS A 20 -5.59 -3.67 -2.57
CA CYS A 20 -6.06 -2.56 -1.71
C CYS A 20 -7.39 -1.92 -2.13
N GLY A 21 -8.02 -2.40 -3.19
CA GLY A 21 -9.27 -1.81 -3.69
C GLY A 21 -10.47 -2.12 -2.80
N LYS A 22 -11.08 -1.09 -2.22
CA LYS A 22 -12.26 -1.23 -1.36
C LYS A 22 -13.49 -1.78 -2.10
N LEU A 23 -13.52 -1.69 -3.44
CA LEU A 23 -14.60 -2.18 -4.29
C LEU A 23 -14.31 -3.57 -4.89
N ASN A 24 -13.14 -4.15 -4.64
CA ASN A 24 -12.83 -5.51 -5.06
C ASN A 24 -13.08 -6.49 -3.91
N GLU A 25 -14.24 -7.14 -3.92
CA GLU A 25 -14.65 -8.09 -2.89
C GLU A 25 -13.79 -9.38 -2.85
N HIS A 26 -13.07 -9.69 -3.92
CA HIS A 26 -12.16 -10.85 -3.99
C HIS A 26 -10.76 -10.52 -3.49
N GLY A 27 -10.45 -9.24 -3.32
CA GLY A 27 -9.12 -8.77 -2.95
C GLY A 27 -8.84 -8.77 -1.46
N HIS A 28 -7.63 -8.36 -1.11
CA HIS A 28 -7.20 -8.28 0.29
C HIS A 28 -7.80 -7.10 1.03
N GLN A 29 -8.18 -6.05 0.30
CA GLN A 29 -8.80 -4.82 0.84
C GLN A 29 -8.01 -4.24 2.03
N ILE A 30 -6.68 -4.19 1.92
CA ILE A 30 -5.83 -3.65 2.98
C ILE A 30 -6.16 -2.18 3.24
N LYS A 31 -5.99 -1.78 4.48
CA LYS A 31 -6.20 -0.40 4.93
C LYS A 31 -4.96 0.10 5.63
N SER A 32 -4.44 1.21 5.15
CA SER A 32 -3.22 1.83 5.64
C SER A 32 -3.53 3.18 6.30
N TYR A 33 -2.78 3.50 7.34
CA TYR A 33 -2.97 4.69 8.16
C TYR A 33 -1.63 5.33 8.50
N TRP A 34 -1.63 6.61 8.88
CA TRP A 34 -0.47 7.22 9.50
C TRP A 34 -0.35 6.84 10.97
N ASP A 35 0.86 6.52 11.39
CA ASP A 35 1.30 6.37 12.76
C ASP A 35 2.56 7.23 12.95
N GLY A 36 2.37 8.51 13.26
CA GLY A 36 3.44 9.50 13.25
C GLY A 36 4.01 9.71 11.84
N GLU A 37 5.30 9.48 11.69
CA GLU A 37 6.01 9.60 10.40
C GLU A 37 6.04 8.29 9.60
N GLU A 38 5.52 7.21 10.16
CA GLU A 38 5.40 5.92 9.49
C GLU A 38 3.94 5.66 9.08
N SER A 39 3.77 4.86 8.05
CA SER A 39 2.48 4.27 7.73
C SER A 39 2.37 2.87 8.34
N VAL A 40 1.16 2.45 8.66
CA VAL A 40 0.89 1.14 9.25
C VAL A 40 -0.34 0.50 8.61
N CYS A 41 -0.26 -0.80 8.40
CA CYS A 41 -1.37 -1.64 7.96
C CYS A 41 -1.33 -2.94 8.75
N HIS A 42 -2.49 -3.47 9.13
CA HIS A 42 -2.62 -4.78 9.74
C HIS A 42 -3.32 -5.74 8.79
N PHE A 43 -2.83 -6.96 8.69
CA PHE A 43 -3.41 -7.99 7.84
C PHE A 43 -3.34 -9.36 8.52
N MET A 44 -4.48 -10.02 8.65
CA MET A 44 -4.56 -11.40 9.13
C MET A 44 -4.62 -12.37 7.95
N PRO A 45 -3.54 -13.11 7.65
CA PRO A 45 -3.57 -14.11 6.60
C PRO A 45 -4.62 -15.19 6.86
N LYS A 46 -5.33 -15.58 5.81
CA LYS A 46 -6.27 -16.70 5.84
C LYS A 46 -5.53 -18.04 5.75
N PRO A 47 -6.11 -19.17 6.20
CA PRO A 47 -5.46 -20.48 6.11
C PRO A 47 -5.00 -20.87 4.71
N TYR A 48 -5.67 -20.39 3.67
CA TYR A 48 -5.32 -20.64 2.26
C TYR A 48 -4.20 -19.75 1.72
N HIS A 49 -3.74 -18.75 2.48
CA HIS A 49 -2.56 -17.95 2.14
C HIS A 49 -1.25 -18.68 2.49
N ILE A 50 -1.25 -19.97 2.35
CA ILE A 50 -0.18 -20.90 2.76
C ILE A 50 0.83 -21.12 1.64
N ALA A 51 2.12 -21.20 2.00
CA ALA A 51 3.19 -21.73 1.16
C ALA A 51 3.44 -23.21 1.53
N ILE A 52 4.09 -23.42 2.67
CA ILE A 52 4.28 -24.72 3.31
C ILE A 52 3.57 -24.71 4.66
N PRO A 53 3.27 -25.86 5.27
CA PRO A 53 2.53 -25.90 6.53
C PRO A 53 3.09 -24.95 7.59
N GLY A 54 2.25 -24.04 8.07
CA GLY A 54 2.59 -23.08 9.12
C GLY A 54 3.18 -21.75 8.64
N TYR A 55 3.39 -21.54 7.33
CA TYR A 55 4.03 -20.35 6.80
C TYR A 55 3.26 -19.68 5.67
N VAL A 56 3.31 -18.34 5.64
CA VAL A 56 2.63 -17.52 4.66
C VAL A 56 3.32 -17.59 3.30
N TYR A 57 2.51 -17.62 2.25
CA TYR A 57 2.95 -17.54 0.86
C TYR A 57 3.69 -16.22 0.57
N GLY A 58 4.89 -16.33 -0.01
CA GLY A 58 5.75 -15.19 -0.27
C GLY A 58 5.15 -14.15 -1.22
N GLY A 59 4.35 -14.59 -2.19
CA GLY A 59 3.65 -13.69 -3.11
C GLY A 59 2.60 -12.81 -2.41
N LEU A 60 1.94 -13.30 -1.37
CA LEU A 60 1.07 -12.47 -0.53
C LEU A 60 1.87 -11.39 0.19
N LEU A 61 3.00 -11.76 0.79
CA LEU A 61 3.86 -10.81 1.50
C LEU A 61 4.36 -9.71 0.56
N ALA A 62 4.77 -10.06 -0.65
CA ALA A 62 5.15 -9.11 -1.69
C ALA A 62 3.97 -8.20 -2.07
N SER A 63 2.77 -8.73 -2.20
CA SER A 63 1.57 -7.96 -2.51
C SER A 63 1.18 -6.98 -1.39
N LEU A 64 1.40 -7.35 -0.13
CA LEU A 64 1.18 -6.43 1.01
C LEU A 64 2.18 -5.26 0.98
N ILE A 65 3.45 -5.52 0.72
CA ILE A 65 4.47 -4.49 0.53
C ILE A 65 4.09 -3.58 -0.64
N ASP A 66 3.75 -4.14 -1.80
CA ASP A 66 3.38 -3.40 -3.00
C ASP A 66 2.24 -2.41 -2.74
N CYS A 67 1.13 -2.90 -2.23
CA CYS A 67 -0.06 -2.07 -2.02
C CYS A 67 0.05 -1.11 -0.84
N HIS A 68 0.72 -1.50 0.24
CA HIS A 68 0.99 -0.60 1.35
C HIS A 68 1.92 0.54 0.92
N GLY A 69 2.97 0.23 0.14
CA GLY A 69 3.91 1.20 -0.39
C GLY A 69 3.27 2.22 -1.32
N THR A 70 2.47 1.77 -2.30
CA THR A 70 1.76 2.69 -3.21
C THR A 70 0.72 3.53 -2.48
N GLY A 71 0.03 2.97 -1.48
CA GLY A 71 -0.89 3.69 -0.62
C GLY A 71 -0.19 4.76 0.22
N THR A 72 0.96 4.42 0.79
CA THR A 72 1.81 5.35 1.54
C THR A 72 2.32 6.48 0.64
N ALA A 73 2.73 6.16 -0.60
CA ALA A 73 3.18 7.16 -1.57
C ALA A 73 2.07 8.16 -1.91
N ALA A 74 0.85 7.69 -2.14
CA ALA A 74 -0.31 8.55 -2.40
C ALA A 74 -0.62 9.47 -1.21
N ALA A 75 -0.61 8.92 0.00
CA ALA A 75 -0.86 9.66 1.22
C ALA A 75 0.24 10.69 1.53
N ALA A 76 1.50 10.34 1.27
CA ALA A 76 2.65 11.24 1.44
C ALA A 76 2.59 12.42 0.46
N MET A 77 2.27 12.15 -0.81
CA MET A 77 2.08 13.20 -1.82
C MET A 77 0.92 14.12 -1.43
N TYR A 78 -0.20 13.57 -1.02
CA TYR A 78 -1.35 14.36 -0.57
C TYR A 78 -0.99 15.24 0.63
N ARG A 79 -0.28 14.68 1.63
CA ARG A 79 0.19 15.45 2.80
C ARG A 79 1.06 16.63 2.35
N SER A 80 2.03 16.40 1.48
CA SER A 80 2.93 17.44 0.96
C SER A 80 2.20 18.52 0.16
N LEU A 81 1.25 18.14 -0.69
CA LEU A 81 0.46 19.09 -1.48
C LEU A 81 -0.48 19.91 -0.58
N LYS A 82 -1.06 19.30 0.44
CA LYS A 82 -1.97 19.96 1.39
C LYS A 82 -1.25 21.01 2.25
N GLU A 83 0.03 20.80 2.54
CA GLU A 83 0.87 21.81 3.21
C GLU A 83 1.05 23.07 2.35
N GLN A 84 1.07 22.92 1.02
CA GLN A 84 1.20 24.01 0.06
C GLN A 84 -0.16 24.69 -0.23
N ASP A 85 -1.22 23.90 -0.35
CA ASP A 85 -2.60 24.35 -0.54
C ASP A 85 -3.57 23.54 0.32
N PRO A 86 -4.14 24.14 1.39
CA PRO A 86 -5.09 23.45 2.29
C PRO A 86 -6.36 22.93 1.59
N ASN A 87 -6.69 23.43 0.40
CA ASN A 87 -7.87 23.01 -0.37
C ASN A 87 -7.60 21.77 -1.26
N THR A 88 -6.36 21.26 -1.27
CA THR A 88 -5.99 20.08 -2.04
C THR A 88 -6.88 18.89 -1.69
N GLN A 89 -7.39 18.20 -2.71
CA GLN A 89 -8.17 16.98 -2.56
C GLN A 89 -7.29 15.73 -2.66
N PRO A 90 -7.60 14.64 -1.94
CA PRO A 90 -6.81 13.41 -1.93
C PRO A 90 -7.12 12.52 -3.15
N ASN A 91 -6.82 13.00 -4.34
CA ASN A 91 -7.15 12.34 -5.60
C ASN A 91 -5.93 11.75 -6.33
N THR A 92 -4.78 11.71 -5.69
CA THR A 92 -3.57 11.14 -6.28
C THR A 92 -3.57 9.62 -6.19
N ARG A 93 -3.11 8.95 -7.25
CA ARG A 93 -2.91 7.52 -7.31
C ARG A 93 -1.51 7.21 -7.85
N PHE A 94 -0.91 6.16 -7.33
CA PHE A 94 0.44 5.72 -7.67
C PHE A 94 0.42 4.30 -8.24
N LEU A 95 1.34 4.05 -9.14
CA LEU A 95 1.65 2.72 -9.66
C LEU A 95 3.06 2.32 -9.24
N THR A 96 3.29 1.05 -9.05
CA THR A 96 4.59 0.49 -8.72
C THR A 96 5.47 0.49 -9.96
N ALA A 97 6.61 1.18 -9.89
CA ALA A 97 7.64 1.15 -10.91
C ALA A 97 8.73 0.11 -10.58
N SER A 98 8.99 -0.13 -9.30
CA SER A 98 9.95 -1.13 -8.84
C SER A 98 9.51 -1.67 -7.49
N LEU A 99 9.63 -2.96 -7.32
CA LEU A 99 9.35 -3.68 -6.08
C LEU A 99 10.56 -4.56 -5.76
N HIS A 100 11.20 -4.31 -4.61
CA HIS A 100 12.24 -5.17 -4.06
C HIS A 100 11.76 -5.75 -2.75
N VAL A 101 11.90 -7.07 -2.57
CA VAL A 101 11.47 -7.76 -1.35
C VAL A 101 12.55 -8.73 -0.91
N ASP A 102 12.98 -8.60 0.33
CA ASP A 102 13.88 -9.54 1.00
C ASP A 102 13.10 -10.31 2.07
N TYR A 103 13.10 -11.63 1.94
CA TYR A 103 12.52 -12.54 2.93
C TYR A 103 13.57 -12.93 3.96
N LEU A 104 13.60 -12.22 5.08
CA LEU A 104 14.63 -12.38 6.10
C LEU A 104 14.41 -13.64 6.95
N LYS A 105 13.14 -13.97 7.19
CA LYS A 105 12.71 -15.15 7.97
C LYS A 105 11.38 -15.67 7.38
N PRO A 106 11.09 -16.96 7.52
CA PRO A 106 9.75 -17.46 7.22
C PRO A 106 8.70 -16.72 8.06
N THR A 107 7.64 -16.24 7.43
CA THR A 107 6.55 -15.53 8.11
C THR A 107 5.50 -16.54 8.58
N PRO A 108 5.21 -16.63 9.88
CA PRO A 108 4.27 -17.60 10.40
C PRO A 108 2.83 -17.28 9.95
N LEU A 109 2.09 -18.34 9.63
CA LEU A 109 0.65 -18.29 9.37
C LEU A 109 -0.12 -18.27 10.70
N GLY A 110 -1.30 -17.63 10.70
CA GLY A 110 -2.18 -17.63 11.87
C GLY A 110 -1.88 -16.51 12.89
N VAL A 111 -1.06 -15.56 12.53
CA VAL A 111 -0.78 -14.37 13.32
C VAL A 111 -1.09 -13.10 12.52
N ASP A 112 -1.47 -12.03 13.21
CA ASP A 112 -1.64 -10.72 12.59
C ASP A 112 -0.29 -10.18 12.11
N LEU A 113 -0.24 -9.72 10.88
CA LEU A 113 0.95 -9.10 10.30
C LEU A 113 0.81 -7.57 10.40
N GLU A 114 1.84 -6.93 10.92
CA GLU A 114 1.97 -5.49 10.91
C GLU A 114 2.91 -5.09 9.78
N ILE A 115 2.41 -4.32 8.83
CA ILE A 115 3.17 -3.79 7.71
C ILE A 115 3.44 -2.32 8.01
N ARG A 116 4.69 -1.91 8.01
CA ARG A 116 5.10 -0.53 8.22
C ARG A 116 5.84 0.01 7.02
N GLY A 117 5.67 1.30 6.77
CA GLY A 117 6.35 2.01 5.70
C GLY A 117 6.85 3.37 6.14
N LYS A 118 7.96 3.78 5.56
CA LYS A 118 8.57 5.10 5.76
C LYS A 118 8.96 5.71 4.43
N VAL A 119 8.60 6.96 4.22
CA VAL A 119 9.02 7.72 3.04
C VAL A 119 10.53 7.95 3.10
N LYS A 120 11.25 7.41 2.13
CA LYS A 120 12.70 7.58 1.97
C LYS A 120 13.03 8.77 1.06
N GLU A 121 12.24 8.97 0.01
CA GLU A 121 12.38 10.06 -0.95
C GLU A 121 11.04 10.42 -1.55
N LEU A 122 10.77 11.71 -1.69
CA LEU A 122 9.66 12.24 -2.47
C LEU A 122 10.23 13.29 -3.41
N LYS A 123 10.23 13.02 -4.72
CA LYS A 123 10.80 13.91 -5.73
C LYS A 123 9.95 13.91 -7.00
N GLY A 124 9.32 15.04 -7.29
CA GLY A 124 8.41 15.17 -8.42
C GLY A 124 7.25 14.18 -8.29
N ARG A 125 7.11 13.30 -9.27
CA ARG A 125 6.06 12.26 -9.31
C ARG A 125 6.52 10.92 -8.75
N LYS A 126 7.75 10.82 -8.26
CA LYS A 126 8.34 9.60 -7.71
C LYS A 126 8.37 9.65 -6.19
N VAL A 127 7.96 8.58 -5.55
CA VAL A 127 8.11 8.35 -4.11
C VAL A 127 8.78 7.01 -3.88
N VAL A 128 9.79 6.99 -3.02
CA VAL A 128 10.46 5.77 -2.58
C VAL A 128 10.06 5.48 -1.15
N ILE A 129 9.51 4.30 -0.93
CA ILE A 129 9.03 3.83 0.37
C ILE A 129 9.88 2.65 0.81
N GLU A 130 10.48 2.74 1.99
CA GLU A 130 11.10 1.62 2.69
C GLU A 130 10.06 0.98 3.59
N GLU A 131 9.97 -0.36 3.57
CA GLU A 131 8.93 -1.09 4.25
C GLU A 131 9.44 -2.34 4.95
N TRP A 132 8.67 -2.81 5.92
CA TRP A 132 8.92 -4.07 6.61
C TRP A 132 7.62 -4.69 7.13
N ILE A 133 7.63 -6.02 7.22
CA ILE A 133 6.53 -6.79 7.82
C ILE A 133 7.02 -7.41 9.12
N LEU A 134 6.22 -7.22 10.16
CA LEU A 134 6.44 -7.82 11.48
C LEU A 134 5.38 -8.89 11.74
N ALA A 135 5.84 -10.02 12.24
CA ALA A 135 5.00 -11.08 12.79
C ALA A 135 5.43 -11.31 14.24
N ASN A 136 4.51 -11.15 15.20
CA ASN A 136 4.82 -11.23 16.64
C ASN A 136 5.95 -10.30 17.05
N GLY A 137 6.03 -9.08 16.49
CA GLY A 137 7.06 -8.11 16.76
C GLY A 137 8.43 -8.38 16.12
N ILE A 138 8.55 -9.43 15.30
CA ILE A 138 9.80 -9.80 14.62
C ILE A 138 9.68 -9.43 13.15
N ILE A 139 10.66 -8.68 12.63
CA ILE A 139 10.73 -8.36 11.19
C ILE A 139 11.05 -9.63 10.42
N THR A 140 10.13 -10.05 9.56
CA THR A 140 10.27 -11.22 8.68
C THR A 140 10.55 -10.84 7.24
N VAL A 141 10.11 -9.66 6.80
CA VAL A 141 10.25 -9.17 5.43
C VAL A 141 10.72 -7.72 5.45
N ARG A 142 11.61 -7.37 4.54
CA ARG A 142 11.91 -5.98 4.17
C ARG A 142 11.58 -5.75 2.72
N GLY A 143 11.16 -4.54 2.40
CA GLY A 143 10.84 -4.15 1.04
C GLY A 143 11.20 -2.71 0.73
N GLU A 144 11.34 -2.44 -0.55
CA GLU A 144 11.41 -1.08 -1.09
C GLU A 144 10.48 -0.98 -2.29
N VAL A 145 9.61 0.00 -2.27
CA VAL A 145 8.71 0.33 -3.37
C VAL A 145 9.13 1.65 -3.97
N ILE A 146 9.37 1.67 -5.27
CA ILE A 146 9.46 2.90 -6.05
C ILE A 146 8.10 3.07 -6.74
N ALA A 147 7.35 4.06 -6.29
CA ALA A 147 6.02 4.38 -6.78
C ALA A 147 6.06 5.65 -7.63
N VAL A 148 5.29 5.67 -8.70
CA VAL A 148 5.18 6.81 -9.61
C VAL A 148 3.72 7.23 -9.73
N GLN A 149 3.46 8.51 -9.60
CA GLN A 149 2.11 9.07 -9.73
C GLN A 149 1.54 8.80 -11.12
N VAL A 150 0.29 8.35 -11.18
CA VAL A 150 -0.45 8.15 -12.42
C VAL A 150 -0.56 9.49 -13.15
N PRO A 151 -0.13 9.59 -14.44
CA PRO A 151 -0.26 10.83 -15.19
C PRO A 151 -1.71 11.20 -15.46
N GLU A 152 -2.02 12.49 -15.53
CA GLU A 152 -3.37 13.00 -15.83
C GLU A 152 -3.92 12.43 -17.14
N SER A 153 -3.07 12.31 -18.19
CA SER A 153 -3.45 11.72 -19.47
C SER A 153 -3.99 10.30 -19.33
N MET A 154 -3.38 9.47 -18.49
CA MET A 154 -3.85 8.11 -18.22
C MET A 154 -5.18 8.13 -17.46
N VAL A 155 -5.36 9.04 -16.50
CA VAL A 155 -6.61 9.21 -15.76
C VAL A 155 -7.74 9.58 -16.71
N GLU A 156 -7.50 10.54 -17.62
CA GLU A 156 -8.47 10.95 -18.63
C GLU A 156 -8.89 9.81 -19.55
N GLU A 157 -7.95 8.99 -20.02
CA GLU A 157 -8.23 7.81 -20.83
C GLU A 157 -9.09 6.78 -20.09
N LEU A 158 -8.78 6.52 -18.83
CA LEU A 158 -9.55 5.59 -17.99
C LEU A 158 -10.97 6.09 -17.74
N VAL A 159 -11.17 7.39 -17.57
CA VAL A 159 -12.49 8.01 -17.39
C VAL A 159 -13.29 7.93 -18.69
N LYS A 160 -12.68 8.21 -19.86
CA LYS A 160 -13.34 8.13 -21.18
C LYS A 160 -13.73 6.70 -21.55
N GLY A 161 -12.93 5.71 -21.20
CA GLY A 161 -13.19 4.29 -21.52
C GLY A 161 -14.35 3.66 -20.75
N LYS A 162 -14.94 4.38 -19.79
CA LYS A 162 -16.11 3.95 -19.00
C LYS A 162 -17.45 4.52 -19.47
N GLN A 163 -17.47 5.27 -20.59
CA GLN A 163 -18.71 5.80 -21.18
C GLN A 163 -19.35 4.81 -22.15
#